data_5c59cabadc0112ebb69a06fe638fff5f
#
_entry.id   5c59cabadc0112ebb69a06fe638fff5f
#
_cell.length_a   1.000
_cell.length_b   1.000
_cell.length_c   1.000
_cell.angle_alpha   90.00
_cell.angle_beta   90.00
_cell.angle_gamma   90.00
#
_symmetry.space_group_name_H-M   'P 1'
#
loop_
_entity.id
_entity.type
_entity.pdbx_description
1 polymer ?
#
loop_
_entity_poly.entity_id
_entity_poly.type
_entity_poly.pdbx_seq_one_letter_code
_entity_poly.pdbx_strand_id
1 'polypeptide(L)'
;MSRTRAEGAAGLLGDDERLAVLADEGALFAVTARSRDLAAPIPSCPGWTLGDLVAHLGLVYRWVTRVVREERCVPPDRAERVSLQDPDPTDGPALIERVLLAHSDLVQALQAARSDLACWTVWPTTSARTFWIRRQLYETLVHRVDAQNSGTVRVCDGTNLVPRVAADGVDEMVCGFITRYAEHLRADVAITIALHATDTGGRWWIRLSADGPTSGRGATSTGPRDAEIQATAGELFLMLWNRRSADDLHVRGDRAALENWRRGAHR
;
A
#
# COMPACT_ATOMS: atom_id res chain seq x y z
N MET A 1 24.02 21.05 -7.26
CA MET A 1 22.81 20.54 -6.55
C MET A 1 22.21 19.29 -7.21
N SER A 2 23.03 18.33 -7.72
CA SER A 2 22.54 17.16 -8.49
C SER A 2 22.95 15.79 -7.94
N ARG A 3 23.65 15.70 -6.82
CA ARG A 3 24.09 14.39 -6.26
C ARG A 3 23.10 13.77 -5.25
N THR A 4 22.33 14.57 -4.54
CA THR A 4 21.40 14.09 -3.50
C THR A 4 20.14 13.39 -4.06
N ARG A 5 19.81 13.58 -5.33
CA ARG A 5 18.66 12.93 -5.99
C ARG A 5 18.93 11.49 -6.44
N ALA A 6 20.20 11.13 -6.64
CA ALA A 6 20.60 9.80 -7.13
C ALA A 6 20.77 8.76 -6.00
N GLU A 7 21.17 9.18 -4.80
CA GLU A 7 21.42 8.25 -3.67
C GLU A 7 20.15 7.68 -3.03
N GLY A 8 19.02 8.37 -3.14
CA GLY A 8 17.74 7.90 -2.59
C GLY A 8 16.97 6.92 -3.49
N ALA A 9 17.34 6.79 -4.78
CA ALA A 9 16.65 5.90 -5.72
C ALA A 9 17.37 4.55 -5.90
N ALA A 10 18.60 4.42 -5.43
CA ALA A 10 19.38 3.18 -5.50
C ALA A 10 18.77 2.15 -4.53
N GLY A 11 17.84 1.32 -5.01
CA GLY A 11 17.24 0.23 -4.24
C GLY A 11 15.73 0.03 -4.47
N LEU A 12 15.05 0.97 -5.12
CA LEU A 12 13.64 0.78 -5.49
C LEU A 12 13.51 -0.21 -6.65
N LEU A 13 12.33 -0.86 -6.72
CA LEU A 13 12.03 -1.82 -7.77
C LEU A 13 11.78 -1.11 -9.12
N GLY A 14 12.17 -1.75 -10.21
CA GLY A 14 11.72 -1.40 -11.56
C GLY A 14 10.30 -1.90 -11.84
N ASP A 15 9.68 -1.41 -12.91
CA ASP A 15 8.31 -1.81 -13.26
C ASP A 15 8.18 -3.31 -13.54
N ASP A 16 9.16 -3.93 -14.22
CA ASP A 16 9.14 -5.36 -14.52
C ASP A 16 9.29 -6.22 -13.25
N GLU A 17 10.14 -5.77 -12.31
CA GLU A 17 10.25 -6.42 -10.99
C GLU A 17 8.95 -6.30 -10.20
N ARG A 18 8.31 -5.13 -10.20
CA ARG A 18 7.01 -4.92 -9.53
C ARG A 18 5.91 -5.78 -10.13
N LEU A 19 5.87 -5.92 -11.47
CA LEU A 19 4.91 -6.78 -12.16
C LEU A 19 5.09 -8.25 -11.78
N ALA A 20 6.34 -8.72 -11.70
CA ALA A 20 6.63 -10.09 -11.26
C ALA A 20 6.16 -10.31 -9.81
N VAL A 21 6.49 -9.38 -8.89
CA VAL A 21 6.06 -9.47 -7.50
C VAL A 21 4.53 -9.36 -7.38
N LEU A 22 3.87 -8.49 -8.16
CA LEU A 22 2.41 -8.40 -8.17
C LEU A 22 1.77 -9.73 -8.58
N ALA A 23 2.31 -10.41 -9.59
CA ALA A 23 1.82 -11.71 -10.01
C ALA A 23 1.93 -12.76 -8.90
N ASP A 24 3.07 -12.80 -8.21
CA ASP A 24 3.32 -13.72 -7.09
C ASP A 24 2.42 -13.42 -5.89
N GLU A 25 2.25 -12.15 -5.53
CA GLU A 25 1.42 -11.73 -4.39
C GLU A 25 -0.07 -12.07 -4.60
N GLY A 26 -0.59 -11.94 -5.82
CA GLY A 26 -1.96 -12.37 -6.14
C GLY A 26 -2.15 -13.88 -6.06
N ALA A 27 -1.16 -14.66 -6.49
CA ALA A 27 -1.19 -16.11 -6.35
C ALA A 27 -1.16 -16.52 -4.86
N LEU A 28 -0.29 -15.91 -4.06
CA LEU A 28 -0.19 -16.14 -2.61
C LEU A 28 -1.47 -15.72 -1.88
N PHE A 29 -2.10 -14.61 -2.27
CA PHE A 29 -3.40 -14.19 -1.73
C PHE A 29 -4.46 -15.27 -1.95
N ALA A 30 -4.58 -15.79 -3.17
CA ALA A 30 -5.57 -16.81 -3.48
C ALA A 30 -5.32 -18.14 -2.75
N VAL A 31 -4.06 -18.57 -2.65
CA VAL A 31 -3.69 -19.75 -1.85
C VAL A 31 -4.08 -19.55 -0.38
N THR A 32 -3.82 -18.36 0.16
CA THR A 32 -4.20 -18.01 1.53
C THR A 32 -5.71 -18.06 1.72
N ALA A 33 -6.48 -17.43 0.82
CA ALA A 33 -7.93 -17.38 0.89
C ALA A 33 -8.56 -18.78 0.80
N ARG A 34 -8.03 -19.66 -0.07
CA ARG A 34 -8.50 -21.05 -0.18
C ARG A 34 -8.25 -21.90 1.08
N SER A 35 -7.23 -21.57 1.86
CA SER A 35 -6.83 -22.31 3.05
C SER A 35 -7.53 -21.85 4.34
N ARG A 36 -8.42 -20.86 4.27
CA ARG A 36 -9.03 -20.23 5.43
C ARG A 36 -10.55 -20.13 5.29
N ASP A 37 -11.23 -19.95 6.42
CA ASP A 37 -12.67 -19.67 6.45
C ASP A 37 -12.94 -18.25 5.92
N LEU A 38 -13.72 -18.13 4.87
CA LEU A 38 -14.13 -16.85 4.30
C LEU A 38 -14.99 -16.00 5.24
N ALA A 39 -15.62 -16.62 6.25
CA ALA A 39 -16.32 -15.89 7.31
C ALA A 39 -15.40 -15.36 8.42
N ALA A 40 -14.10 -15.71 8.39
CA ALA A 40 -13.14 -15.24 9.40
C ALA A 40 -13.02 -13.70 9.36
N PRO A 41 -13.08 -13.01 10.53
CA PRO A 41 -12.94 -11.56 10.58
C PRO A 41 -11.52 -11.12 10.21
N ILE A 42 -11.42 -9.93 9.63
CA ILE A 42 -10.15 -9.26 9.32
C ILE A 42 -9.85 -8.22 10.41
N PRO A 43 -8.92 -8.47 11.35
CA PRO A 43 -8.68 -7.56 12.47
C PRO A 43 -8.25 -6.15 12.06
N SER A 44 -7.51 -6.03 10.95
CA SER A 44 -7.02 -4.77 10.38
C SER A 44 -8.09 -4.00 9.58
N CYS A 45 -9.22 -4.63 9.24
CA CYS A 45 -10.34 -4.05 8.51
C CYS A 45 -11.64 -4.28 9.30
N PRO A 46 -11.92 -3.47 10.35
CA PRO A 46 -13.08 -3.72 11.24
C PRO A 46 -14.40 -3.83 10.47
N GLY A 47 -15.14 -4.90 10.78
CA GLY A 47 -16.41 -5.19 10.12
C GLY A 47 -16.30 -6.00 8.82
N TRP A 48 -15.09 -6.31 8.36
CA TRP A 48 -14.86 -7.15 7.18
C TRP A 48 -14.56 -8.60 7.56
N THR A 49 -15.09 -9.50 6.74
CA THR A 49 -14.68 -10.90 6.67
C THR A 49 -13.61 -11.09 5.60
N LEU A 50 -12.98 -12.25 5.56
CA LEU A 50 -12.08 -12.63 4.47
C LEU A 50 -12.82 -12.67 3.12
N GLY A 51 -14.09 -13.07 3.10
CA GLY A 51 -14.95 -13.03 1.90
C GLY A 51 -15.14 -11.60 1.37
N ASP A 52 -15.38 -10.63 2.26
CA ASP A 52 -15.47 -9.22 1.89
C ASP A 52 -14.16 -8.70 1.30
N LEU A 53 -13.02 -9.12 1.87
CA LEU A 53 -11.69 -8.76 1.38
C LEU A 53 -11.43 -9.33 -0.03
N VAL A 54 -11.81 -10.60 -0.26
CA VAL A 54 -11.71 -11.24 -1.58
C VAL A 54 -12.56 -10.50 -2.62
N ALA A 55 -13.81 -10.18 -2.28
CA ALA A 55 -14.71 -9.43 -3.15
C ALA A 55 -14.17 -8.02 -3.46
N HIS A 56 -13.61 -7.34 -2.44
CA HIS A 56 -12.99 -6.03 -2.58
C HIS A 56 -11.83 -6.03 -3.58
N LEU A 57 -10.87 -6.94 -3.43
CA LEU A 57 -9.74 -7.03 -4.37
C LEU A 57 -10.21 -7.35 -5.79
N GLY A 58 -11.19 -8.24 -5.95
CA GLY A 58 -11.78 -8.52 -7.25
C GLY A 58 -12.38 -7.28 -7.90
N LEU A 59 -13.08 -6.45 -7.13
CA LEU A 59 -13.61 -5.17 -7.60
C LEU A 59 -12.49 -4.22 -7.98
N VAL A 60 -11.46 -4.07 -7.15
CA VAL A 60 -10.31 -3.19 -7.40
C VAL A 60 -9.60 -3.60 -8.69
N TYR A 61 -9.31 -4.86 -8.88
CA TYR A 61 -8.64 -5.36 -10.08
C TYR A 61 -9.45 -5.08 -11.35
N ARG A 62 -10.77 -5.34 -11.33
CA ARG A 62 -11.64 -5.11 -12.48
C ARG A 62 -11.72 -3.63 -12.87
N TRP A 63 -11.89 -2.72 -11.91
CA TRP A 63 -11.98 -1.30 -12.27
C TRP A 63 -10.64 -0.69 -12.68
N VAL A 64 -9.50 -1.10 -12.08
CA VAL A 64 -8.17 -0.64 -12.52
C VAL A 64 -7.85 -1.16 -13.92
N THR A 65 -8.13 -2.44 -14.20
CA THR A 65 -8.00 -3.01 -15.55
C THR A 65 -8.74 -2.19 -16.58
N ARG A 66 -9.96 -1.76 -16.25
CA ARG A 66 -10.77 -0.91 -17.12
C ARG A 66 -10.16 0.46 -17.33
N VAL A 67 -9.71 1.13 -16.26
CA VAL A 67 -9.02 2.44 -16.34
C VAL A 67 -7.81 2.37 -17.26
N VAL A 68 -7.00 1.32 -17.11
CA VAL A 68 -5.75 1.14 -17.89
C VAL A 68 -6.06 0.79 -19.35
N ARG A 69 -6.94 -0.20 -19.63
CA ARG A 69 -7.24 -0.66 -21.00
C ARG A 69 -7.97 0.39 -21.83
N GLU A 70 -8.87 1.16 -21.20
CA GLU A 70 -9.67 2.19 -21.86
C GLU A 70 -9.00 3.58 -21.82
N GLU A 71 -7.80 3.69 -21.25
CA GLU A 71 -7.06 4.95 -21.06
C GLU A 71 -7.93 6.07 -20.46
N ARG A 72 -8.73 5.72 -19.44
CA ARG A 72 -9.74 6.62 -18.89
C ARG A 72 -9.11 7.79 -18.14
N CYS A 73 -9.54 9.00 -18.47
CA CYS A 73 -9.08 10.23 -17.82
C CYS A 73 -9.82 10.57 -16.51
N VAL A 74 -10.87 9.80 -16.15
CA VAL A 74 -11.69 9.97 -14.95
C VAL A 74 -11.85 8.65 -14.20
N PRO A 75 -12.00 8.67 -12.86
CA PRO A 75 -12.26 7.46 -12.09
C PRO A 75 -13.63 6.85 -12.47
N PRO A 76 -13.82 5.55 -12.25
CA PRO A 76 -15.15 4.94 -12.38
C PRO A 76 -16.11 5.57 -11.38
N ASP A 77 -17.31 5.91 -11.84
CA ASP A 77 -18.35 6.41 -10.97
C ASP A 77 -18.96 5.32 -10.08
N ARG A 78 -19.95 5.69 -9.25
CA ARG A 78 -20.59 4.74 -8.33
C ARG A 78 -21.34 3.63 -9.09
N ALA A 79 -22.06 3.96 -10.16
CA ALA A 79 -22.84 2.97 -10.92
C ALA A 79 -21.92 1.97 -11.62
N GLU A 80 -20.84 2.44 -12.20
CA GLU A 80 -19.81 1.58 -12.79
C GLU A 80 -19.18 0.66 -11.75
N ARG A 81 -18.80 1.16 -10.57
CA ARG A 81 -18.26 0.31 -9.50
C ARG A 81 -19.26 -0.75 -9.05
N VAL A 82 -20.54 -0.41 -8.94
CA VAL A 82 -21.59 -1.39 -8.63
C VAL A 82 -21.68 -2.45 -9.73
N SER A 83 -21.61 -2.07 -11.00
CA SER A 83 -21.66 -3.03 -12.13
C SER A 83 -20.44 -3.96 -12.19
N LEU A 84 -19.34 -3.59 -11.57
CA LEU A 84 -18.11 -4.38 -11.48
C LEU A 84 -18.02 -5.23 -10.21
N GLN A 85 -18.99 -5.15 -9.31
CA GLN A 85 -19.06 -6.03 -8.13
C GLN A 85 -19.21 -7.49 -8.56
N ASP A 86 -18.86 -8.39 -7.66
CA ASP A 86 -19.03 -9.80 -7.89
C ASP A 86 -20.54 -10.13 -7.94
N PRO A 87 -21.00 -10.89 -8.94
CA PRO A 87 -22.41 -11.22 -9.07
C PRO A 87 -22.91 -12.18 -7.98
N ASP A 88 -22.03 -13.00 -7.42
CA ASP A 88 -22.33 -13.92 -6.33
C ASP A 88 -21.17 -13.99 -5.32
N PRO A 89 -21.08 -13.06 -4.37
CA PRO A 89 -20.01 -13.05 -3.37
C PRO A 89 -20.17 -14.17 -2.32
N THR A 90 -21.28 -14.91 -2.33
CA THR A 90 -21.55 -15.98 -1.35
C THR A 90 -21.00 -17.34 -1.78
N ASP A 91 -20.77 -17.57 -3.07
CA ASP A 91 -20.08 -18.76 -3.57
C ASP A 91 -18.57 -18.61 -3.39
N GLY A 92 -18.06 -19.00 -2.23
CA GLY A 92 -16.68 -18.79 -1.83
C GLY A 92 -15.64 -19.36 -2.79
N PRO A 93 -15.69 -20.64 -3.20
CA PRO A 93 -14.76 -21.19 -4.19
C PRO A 93 -14.77 -20.44 -5.51
N ALA A 94 -15.95 -20.16 -6.07
CA ALA A 94 -16.08 -19.44 -7.32
C ALA A 94 -15.67 -17.96 -7.17
N LEU A 95 -15.89 -17.33 -6.01
CA LEU A 95 -15.44 -15.99 -5.72
C LEU A 95 -13.90 -15.89 -5.82
N ILE A 96 -13.17 -16.84 -5.24
CA ILE A 96 -11.70 -16.89 -5.30
C ILE A 96 -11.22 -17.09 -6.73
N GLU A 97 -11.85 -17.97 -7.51
CA GLU A 97 -11.50 -18.16 -8.93
C GLU A 97 -11.72 -16.87 -9.74
N ARG A 98 -12.83 -16.18 -9.51
CA ARG A 98 -13.12 -14.91 -10.21
C ARG A 98 -12.14 -13.79 -9.84
N VAL A 99 -11.65 -13.76 -8.60
CA VAL A 99 -10.59 -12.83 -8.18
C VAL A 99 -9.27 -13.14 -8.86
N LEU A 100 -8.90 -14.42 -9.00
CA LEU A 100 -7.70 -14.84 -9.73
C LEU A 100 -7.76 -14.43 -11.20
N LEU A 101 -8.91 -14.62 -11.85
CA LEU A 101 -9.11 -14.19 -13.23
C LEU A 101 -8.98 -12.66 -13.35
N ALA A 102 -9.61 -11.90 -12.45
CA ALA A 102 -9.51 -10.45 -12.43
C ALA A 102 -8.08 -9.96 -12.18
N HIS A 103 -7.32 -10.64 -11.31
CA HIS A 103 -5.92 -10.37 -11.06
C HIS A 103 -5.05 -10.65 -12.30
N SER A 104 -5.25 -11.80 -12.97
CA SER A 104 -4.56 -12.13 -14.20
C SER A 104 -4.81 -11.10 -15.30
N ASP A 105 -6.07 -10.68 -15.46
CA ASP A 105 -6.48 -9.63 -16.41
C ASP A 105 -5.81 -8.28 -16.09
N LEU A 106 -5.68 -7.93 -14.82
CA LEU A 106 -4.99 -6.73 -14.37
C LEU A 106 -3.50 -6.78 -14.72
N VAL A 107 -2.81 -7.87 -14.37
CA VAL A 107 -1.39 -8.05 -14.67
C VAL A 107 -1.14 -7.95 -16.17
N GLN A 108 -1.94 -8.62 -16.98
CA GLN A 108 -1.86 -8.55 -18.45
C GLN A 108 -2.08 -7.11 -18.98
N ALA A 109 -3.07 -6.41 -18.44
CA ALA A 109 -3.34 -5.03 -18.85
C ALA A 109 -2.17 -4.09 -18.52
N LEU A 110 -1.57 -4.23 -17.34
CA LEU A 110 -0.42 -3.45 -16.91
C LEU A 110 0.86 -3.79 -17.68
N GLN A 111 1.07 -5.07 -18.03
CA GLN A 111 2.17 -5.51 -18.90
C GLN A 111 2.06 -4.93 -20.31
N ALA A 112 0.85 -4.96 -20.90
CA ALA A 112 0.58 -4.46 -22.22
C ALA A 112 0.52 -2.92 -22.32
N ALA A 113 0.37 -2.23 -21.18
CA ALA A 113 0.26 -0.78 -21.15
C ALA A 113 1.55 -0.11 -21.66
N ARG A 114 1.38 0.89 -22.51
CA ARG A 114 2.49 1.67 -23.07
C ARG A 114 3.18 2.50 -21.96
N SER A 115 4.45 2.82 -22.15
CA SER A 115 5.21 3.66 -21.21
C SER A 115 4.67 5.08 -21.09
N ASP A 116 4.01 5.58 -22.13
CA ASP A 116 3.36 6.90 -22.22
C ASP A 116 1.85 6.85 -21.94
N LEU A 117 1.36 5.77 -21.29
CA LEU A 117 -0.04 5.64 -20.89
C LEU A 117 -0.55 6.93 -20.22
N ALA A 118 -1.62 7.49 -20.78
CA ALA A 118 -2.30 8.67 -20.26
C ALA A 118 -3.69 8.28 -19.74
N CYS A 119 -3.78 7.98 -18.46
CA CYS A 119 -5.04 7.67 -17.79
C CYS A 119 -5.11 8.32 -16.41
N TRP A 120 -6.30 8.32 -15.82
CA TRP A 120 -6.51 8.79 -14.45
C TRP A 120 -5.65 8.02 -13.45
N THR A 121 -5.15 8.74 -12.44
CA THR A 121 -4.41 8.20 -11.29
C THR A 121 -4.93 8.85 -10.00
N VAL A 122 -4.81 8.15 -8.88
CA VAL A 122 -5.37 8.58 -7.58
C VAL A 122 -4.73 9.87 -7.05
N TRP A 123 -3.47 10.12 -7.41
CA TRP A 123 -2.74 11.37 -7.18
C TRP A 123 -1.85 11.68 -8.40
N PRO A 124 -1.42 12.95 -8.59
CA PRO A 124 -0.58 13.33 -9.72
C PRO A 124 0.72 12.51 -9.78
N THR A 125 1.09 12.08 -10.98
CA THR A 125 2.30 11.30 -11.23
C THR A 125 2.91 11.64 -12.59
N THR A 126 4.17 11.33 -12.77
CA THR A 126 4.88 11.48 -14.05
C THR A 126 4.67 10.30 -15.02
N SER A 127 4.19 9.16 -14.53
CA SER A 127 3.90 7.95 -15.32
C SER A 127 2.69 7.23 -14.73
N ALA A 128 1.58 7.23 -15.46
CA ALA A 128 0.37 6.50 -15.05
C ALA A 128 0.60 4.98 -15.03
N ARG A 129 1.42 4.45 -15.97
CA ARG A 129 1.78 3.03 -15.99
C ARG A 129 2.52 2.62 -14.73
N THR A 130 3.63 3.29 -14.40
CA THR A 130 4.41 3.01 -13.18
C THR A 130 3.56 3.19 -11.93
N PHE A 131 2.69 4.21 -11.90
CA PHE A 131 1.74 4.45 -10.81
C PHE A 131 0.85 3.24 -10.58
N TRP A 132 0.16 2.73 -11.61
CA TRP A 132 -0.79 1.64 -11.44
C TRP A 132 -0.11 0.31 -11.12
N ILE A 133 1.05 0.02 -11.73
CA ILE A 133 1.85 -1.17 -11.39
C ILE A 133 2.19 -1.15 -9.89
N ARG A 134 2.72 -0.04 -9.40
CA ARG A 134 3.14 0.11 -8.01
C ARG A 134 1.96 0.08 -7.05
N ARG A 135 0.90 0.83 -7.35
CA ARG A 135 -0.29 0.89 -6.50
C ARG A 135 -0.95 -0.48 -6.35
N GLN A 136 -1.07 -1.25 -7.44
CA GLN A 136 -1.69 -2.56 -7.40
C GLN A 136 -0.83 -3.61 -6.69
N LEU A 137 0.49 -3.50 -6.80
CA LEU A 137 1.40 -4.34 -6.00
C LEU A 137 1.13 -4.16 -4.50
N TYR A 138 1.11 -2.91 -4.00
CA TYR A 138 0.97 -2.69 -2.55
C TYR A 138 -0.47 -2.83 -2.05
N GLU A 139 -1.46 -2.63 -2.89
CA GLU A 139 -2.84 -3.02 -2.61
C GLU A 139 -2.96 -4.53 -2.41
N THR A 140 -2.38 -5.31 -3.33
CA THR A 140 -2.41 -6.78 -3.25
C THR A 140 -1.59 -7.28 -2.05
N LEU A 141 -0.39 -6.76 -1.83
CA LEU A 141 0.50 -7.20 -0.75
C LEU A 141 -0.11 -6.92 0.63
N VAL A 142 -0.62 -5.72 0.89
CA VAL A 142 -1.21 -5.41 2.20
C VAL A 142 -2.42 -6.29 2.48
N HIS A 143 -3.25 -6.55 1.48
CA HIS A 143 -4.43 -7.38 1.63
C HIS A 143 -4.10 -8.89 1.66
N ARG A 144 -2.99 -9.32 1.06
CA ARG A 144 -2.47 -10.68 1.30
C ARG A 144 -2.05 -10.86 2.77
N VAL A 145 -1.41 -9.84 3.37
CA VAL A 145 -1.10 -9.85 4.80
C VAL A 145 -2.37 -9.85 5.65
N ASP A 146 -3.38 -9.05 5.28
CA ASP A 146 -4.68 -9.06 5.96
C ASP A 146 -5.34 -10.45 5.91
N ALA A 147 -5.31 -11.12 4.75
CA ALA A 147 -5.80 -12.48 4.60
C ALA A 147 -5.03 -13.49 5.46
N GLN A 148 -3.69 -13.39 5.54
CA GLN A 148 -2.87 -14.24 6.40
C GLN A 148 -3.15 -14.03 7.88
N ASN A 149 -3.57 -12.84 8.27
CA ASN A 149 -3.90 -12.47 9.64
C ASN A 149 -5.41 -12.54 9.93
N SER A 150 -6.22 -13.13 9.03
CA SER A 150 -7.64 -13.33 9.27
C SER A 150 -7.89 -14.28 10.45
N GLY A 151 -8.93 -14.02 11.21
CA GLY A 151 -9.23 -14.75 12.45
C GLY A 151 -8.48 -14.20 13.66
N THR A 152 -8.04 -15.07 14.57
CA THR A 152 -7.51 -14.67 15.88
C THR A 152 -5.99 -14.73 16.00
N VAL A 153 -5.29 -15.31 15.02
CA VAL A 153 -3.84 -15.53 15.08
C VAL A 153 -3.12 -14.66 14.07
N ARG A 154 -2.22 -13.80 14.55
CA ARG A 154 -1.33 -13.04 13.68
C ARG A 154 -0.23 -13.97 13.14
N VAL A 155 -0.18 -14.15 11.82
CA VAL A 155 0.80 -15.01 11.11
C VAL A 155 1.89 -14.17 10.46
N CYS A 156 1.54 -12.98 9.95
CA CYS A 156 2.49 -12.07 9.32
C CYS A 156 2.63 -10.80 10.17
N ASP A 157 3.84 -10.50 10.59
CA ASP A 157 4.19 -9.31 11.38
C ASP A 157 5.15 -8.35 10.63
N GLY A 158 5.45 -8.66 9.37
CA GLY A 158 6.32 -7.88 8.50
C GLY A 158 7.75 -8.43 8.39
N THR A 159 8.21 -9.24 9.34
CA THR A 159 9.60 -9.75 9.33
C THR A 159 9.86 -10.74 8.19
N ASN A 160 8.82 -11.36 7.65
CA ASN A 160 8.87 -12.30 6.53
C ASN A 160 8.59 -11.67 5.15
N LEU A 161 8.42 -10.36 5.07
CA LEU A 161 8.31 -9.66 3.79
C LEU A 161 9.70 -9.49 3.16
N VAL A 162 9.78 -9.59 1.83
CA VAL A 162 11.03 -9.33 1.10
C VAL A 162 11.47 -7.89 1.35
N PRO A 163 12.66 -7.65 1.95
CA PRO A 163 13.06 -6.31 2.42
C PRO A 163 12.99 -5.22 1.35
N ARG A 164 13.47 -5.52 0.14
CA ARG A 164 13.49 -4.55 -0.97
C ARG A 164 12.08 -4.22 -1.48
N VAL A 165 11.18 -5.20 -1.50
CA VAL A 165 9.76 -5.00 -1.84
C VAL A 165 9.08 -4.13 -0.79
N ALA A 166 9.26 -4.46 0.48
CA ALA A 166 8.70 -3.69 1.57
C ALA A 166 9.23 -2.24 1.61
N ALA A 167 10.53 -2.02 1.37
CA ALA A 167 11.12 -0.69 1.28
C ALA A 167 10.53 0.15 0.14
N ASP A 168 10.28 -0.46 -1.03
CA ASP A 168 9.55 0.21 -2.12
C ASP A 168 8.11 0.56 -1.71
N GLY A 169 7.44 -0.28 -0.90
CA GLY A 169 6.11 0.00 -0.36
C GLY A 169 6.10 1.12 0.69
N VAL A 170 7.11 1.17 1.56
CA VAL A 170 7.31 2.32 2.46
C VAL A 170 7.45 3.61 1.65
N ASP A 171 8.22 3.56 0.58
CA ASP A 171 8.43 4.71 -0.29
C ASP A 171 7.15 5.14 -1.03
N GLU A 172 6.33 4.20 -1.50
CA GLU A 172 5.03 4.52 -2.09
C GLU A 172 4.13 5.25 -1.09
N MET A 173 4.04 4.72 0.14
CA MET A 173 3.21 5.34 1.18
C MET A 173 3.71 6.75 1.51
N VAL A 174 5.00 6.91 1.79
CA VAL A 174 5.57 8.17 2.26
C VAL A 174 5.66 9.21 1.14
N CYS A 175 6.07 8.83 -0.06
CA CYS A 175 6.31 9.79 -1.15
C CYS A 175 5.12 9.97 -2.11
N GLY A 176 4.05 9.21 -1.92
CA GLY A 176 2.86 9.23 -2.79
C GLY A 176 1.56 9.20 -2.02
N PHE A 177 1.24 8.06 -1.43
CA PHE A 177 -0.07 7.78 -0.85
C PHE A 177 -0.47 8.73 0.29
N ILE A 178 0.51 9.26 1.03
CA ILE A 178 0.29 10.24 2.12
C ILE A 178 -0.52 11.46 1.67
N THR A 179 -0.44 11.84 0.40
CA THR A 179 -1.18 12.98 -0.15
C THR A 179 -2.70 12.79 -0.08
N ARG A 180 -3.20 11.55 -0.04
CA ARG A 180 -4.62 11.24 0.14
C ARG A 180 -5.13 11.58 1.53
N TYR A 181 -4.25 11.58 2.50
CA TYR A 181 -4.58 11.85 3.90
C TYR A 181 -4.29 13.30 4.30
N ALA A 182 -3.95 14.18 3.33
CA ALA A 182 -3.49 15.53 3.60
C ALA A 182 -4.44 16.33 4.51
N GLU A 183 -5.76 16.15 4.35
CA GLU A 183 -6.75 16.83 5.18
C GLU A 183 -6.85 16.27 6.61
N HIS A 184 -6.47 15.01 6.81
CA HIS A 184 -6.55 14.30 8.10
C HIS A 184 -5.22 14.26 8.84
N LEU A 185 -4.12 14.48 8.12
CA LEU A 185 -2.75 14.48 8.66
C LEU A 185 -2.25 15.92 8.90
N ARG A 186 -3.01 16.72 9.65
CA ARG A 186 -2.62 18.07 10.06
C ARG A 186 -2.24 18.09 11.53
N ALA A 187 -1.32 18.99 11.89
CA ALA A 187 -0.90 19.23 13.25
C ALA A 187 -0.70 20.74 13.48
N ASP A 188 -1.24 21.28 14.57
CA ASP A 188 -1.11 22.70 14.91
C ASP A 188 0.35 23.09 15.19
N VAL A 189 1.08 22.18 15.85
CA VAL A 189 2.53 22.24 16.03
C VAL A 189 3.18 21.27 15.05
N ALA A 190 4.15 21.75 14.28
CA ALA A 190 4.81 20.90 13.30
C ALA A 190 5.56 19.74 13.96
N ILE A 191 5.31 18.53 13.47
CA ILE A 191 5.88 17.26 13.98
C ILE A 191 6.65 16.59 12.84
N THR A 192 7.88 16.16 13.11
CA THR A 192 8.71 15.45 12.15
C THR A 192 9.01 14.03 12.63
N ILE A 193 8.59 13.04 11.84
CA ILE A 193 8.80 11.61 12.07
C ILE A 193 9.84 11.13 11.06
N ALA A 194 10.94 10.54 11.54
CA ALA A 194 11.95 9.88 10.71
C ALA A 194 11.74 8.36 10.74
N LEU A 195 11.91 7.72 9.58
CA LEU A 195 11.83 6.27 9.40
C LEU A 195 13.17 5.74 8.92
N HIS A 196 13.66 4.66 9.51
CA HIS A 196 14.90 4.00 9.15
C HIS A 196 14.69 2.49 9.04
N ALA A 197 14.77 1.96 7.83
CA ALA A 197 14.75 0.52 7.57
C ALA A 197 16.15 -0.06 7.84
N THR A 198 16.26 -0.88 8.87
CA THR A 198 17.57 -1.39 9.37
C THR A 198 18.16 -2.47 8.48
N ASP A 199 17.33 -3.16 7.72
CA ASP A 199 17.67 -4.26 6.81
C ASP A 199 18.07 -3.79 5.40
N THR A 200 17.55 -2.64 4.96
CA THR A 200 17.83 -2.08 3.61
C THR A 200 18.63 -0.79 3.66
N GLY A 201 18.76 -0.16 4.83
CA GLY A 201 19.35 1.16 5.01
C GLY A 201 18.48 2.31 4.47
N GLY A 202 17.27 2.02 4.01
CA GLY A 202 16.29 3.00 3.53
C GLY A 202 15.95 4.02 4.61
N ARG A 203 15.83 5.29 4.23
CA ARG A 203 15.46 6.38 5.12
C ARG A 203 14.40 7.25 4.50
N TRP A 204 13.40 7.64 5.30
CA TRP A 204 12.33 8.56 4.92
C TRP A 204 12.00 9.48 6.07
N TRP A 205 11.28 10.53 5.75
CA TRP A 205 10.74 11.44 6.75
C TRP A 205 9.33 11.89 6.37
N ILE A 206 8.52 12.17 7.39
CA ILE A 206 7.18 12.71 7.30
C ILE A 206 7.13 13.91 8.23
N ARG A 207 6.69 15.08 7.74
CA ARG A 207 6.44 16.27 8.53
C ARG A 207 4.95 16.59 8.44
N LEU A 208 4.29 16.61 9.56
CA LEU A 208 2.90 17.04 9.73
C LEU A 208 2.92 18.50 10.18
N SER A 209 2.05 19.35 9.61
CA SER A 209 1.90 20.75 9.98
C SER A 209 0.47 21.22 9.75
N ALA A 210 0.16 22.47 10.11
CA ALA A 210 -1.14 23.09 9.84
C ALA A 210 -1.44 23.17 8.33
N ASP A 211 -0.41 23.29 7.49
CA ASP A 211 -0.52 23.34 6.03
C ASP A 211 -0.71 21.96 5.39
N GLY A 212 -0.65 20.89 6.19
CA GLY A 212 -0.73 19.49 5.76
C GLY A 212 0.62 18.78 5.79
N PRO A 213 0.64 17.48 5.38
CA PRO A 213 1.85 16.67 5.40
C PRO A 213 2.81 17.02 4.25
N THR A 214 4.09 17.01 4.58
CA THR A 214 5.19 16.94 3.60
C THR A 214 6.06 15.75 3.92
N SER A 215 6.74 15.18 2.93
CA SER A 215 7.53 13.98 3.15
C SER A 215 8.62 13.84 2.08
N GLY A 216 9.55 12.91 2.32
CA GLY A 216 10.61 12.66 1.36
C GLY A 216 11.54 11.52 1.77
N ARG A 217 12.49 11.24 0.88
CA ARG A 217 13.57 10.26 1.05
C ARG A 217 14.79 10.87 1.71
N GLY A 218 15.60 10.02 2.31
CA GLY A 218 16.84 10.39 2.95
C GLY A 218 16.67 10.88 4.37
N ALA A 219 17.72 11.43 4.95
CA ALA A 219 17.66 12.07 6.27
C ALA A 219 16.90 13.40 6.14
N THR A 220 16.22 13.79 7.20
CA THR A 220 15.57 15.12 7.22
C THR A 220 16.66 16.18 7.09
N SER A 221 16.47 17.10 6.16
CA SER A 221 17.41 18.21 5.96
C SER A 221 17.12 19.42 6.89
N THR A 222 15.98 19.42 7.57
CA THR A 222 15.48 20.61 8.28
C THR A 222 14.97 20.26 9.69
N GLY A 223 15.68 20.71 10.69
CA GLY A 223 15.24 20.75 12.10
C GLY A 223 15.35 19.42 12.89
N PRO A 224 15.03 19.48 14.17
CA PRO A 224 14.99 18.33 15.05
C PRO A 224 13.91 17.34 14.62
N ARG A 225 14.11 16.06 14.94
CA ARG A 225 13.12 14.99 14.79
C ARG A 225 12.39 14.86 16.11
N ASP A 226 11.06 14.86 16.03
CA ASP A 226 10.22 14.65 17.20
C ASP A 226 10.18 13.16 17.54
N ALA A 227 10.14 12.29 16.51
CA ALA A 227 10.27 10.84 16.65
C ALA A 227 11.14 10.23 15.54
N GLU A 228 11.84 9.15 15.87
CA GLU A 228 12.55 8.28 14.91
C GLU A 228 12.15 6.83 15.16
N ILE A 229 11.73 6.14 14.11
CA ILE A 229 11.36 4.73 14.12
C ILE A 229 12.43 3.94 13.38
N GLN A 230 13.01 2.95 14.07
CA GLN A 230 13.99 2.02 13.50
C GLN A 230 13.39 0.60 13.55
N ALA A 231 13.22 -0.01 12.37
CA ALA A 231 12.66 -1.35 12.24
C ALA A 231 13.07 -1.94 10.88
N THR A 232 12.71 -3.18 10.57
CA THR A 232 12.84 -3.71 9.23
C THR A 232 11.91 -2.99 8.25
N ALA A 233 12.20 -3.02 6.97
CA ALA A 233 11.33 -2.41 5.94
C ALA A 233 9.91 -2.97 5.99
N GLY A 234 9.78 -4.29 6.22
CA GLY A 234 8.47 -4.93 6.34
C GLY A 234 7.66 -4.48 7.56
N GLU A 235 8.31 -4.32 8.70
CA GLU A 235 7.66 -3.78 9.89
C GLU A 235 7.22 -2.33 9.70
N LEU A 236 8.07 -1.48 9.09
CA LEU A 236 7.72 -0.10 8.74
C LEU A 236 6.55 -0.05 7.75
N PHE A 237 6.56 -0.92 6.73
CA PHE A 237 5.46 -1.01 5.77
C PHE A 237 4.13 -1.33 6.48
N LEU A 238 4.09 -2.35 7.32
CA LEU A 238 2.88 -2.73 8.05
C LEU A 238 2.46 -1.66 9.07
N MET A 239 3.40 -1.00 9.73
CA MET A 239 3.10 0.11 10.63
C MET A 239 2.45 1.28 9.89
N LEU A 240 2.97 1.67 8.73
CA LEU A 240 2.40 2.74 7.92
C LEU A 240 0.98 2.42 7.42
N TRP A 241 0.68 1.15 7.17
CA TRP A 241 -0.65 0.67 6.83
C TRP A 241 -1.54 0.35 8.04
N ASN A 242 -1.08 0.65 9.27
CA ASN A 242 -1.79 0.33 10.52
C ASN A 242 -2.09 -1.17 10.75
N ARG A 243 -1.22 -2.03 10.24
CA ARG A 243 -1.25 -3.49 10.45
C ARG A 243 -0.29 -3.94 11.56
N ARG A 244 0.55 -3.02 12.02
CA ARG A 244 1.46 -3.19 13.15
C ARG A 244 1.44 -1.94 14.03
N SER A 245 1.48 -2.13 15.37
CA SER A 245 1.59 -1.00 16.29
C SER A 245 3.02 -0.44 16.27
N ALA A 246 3.15 0.88 16.29
CA ALA A 246 4.44 1.53 16.53
C ALA A 246 4.98 1.23 17.95
N ASP A 247 4.11 0.81 18.88
CA ASP A 247 4.52 0.42 20.25
C ASP A 247 5.38 -0.84 20.26
N ASP A 248 5.24 -1.69 19.23
CA ASP A 248 6.04 -2.91 19.06
C ASP A 248 7.40 -2.63 18.41
N LEU A 249 7.70 -1.38 18.05
CA LEU A 249 8.90 -1.00 17.31
C LEU A 249 9.87 -0.17 18.18
N HIS A 250 11.12 -0.12 17.71
CA HIS A 250 12.12 0.74 18.36
C HIS A 250 11.87 2.21 17.98
N VAL A 251 11.29 2.96 18.90
CA VAL A 251 10.98 4.39 18.77
C VAL A 251 11.87 5.21 19.69
N ARG A 252 12.55 6.22 19.14
CA ARG A 252 13.26 7.27 19.87
C ARG A 252 12.50 8.59 19.74
N GLY A 253 12.47 9.38 20.81
CA GLY A 253 11.78 10.66 20.84
C GLY A 253 10.34 10.56 21.32
N ASP A 254 9.49 11.49 20.90
CA ASP A 254 8.12 11.61 21.38
C ASP A 254 7.17 10.62 20.66
N ARG A 255 6.69 9.63 21.41
CA ARG A 255 5.69 8.67 20.89
C ARG A 255 4.34 9.32 20.57
N ALA A 256 4.01 10.45 21.22
CA ALA A 256 2.76 11.16 20.91
C ALA A 256 2.73 11.68 19.45
N ALA A 257 3.90 11.92 18.84
CA ALA A 257 4.00 12.27 17.43
C ALA A 257 3.39 11.19 16.51
N LEU A 258 3.45 9.92 16.89
CA LEU A 258 2.94 8.79 16.11
C LEU A 258 1.41 8.63 16.22
N GLU A 259 0.81 9.14 17.30
CA GLU A 259 -0.66 9.11 17.45
C GLU A 259 -1.36 9.97 16.38
N ASN A 260 -0.74 11.04 15.90
CA ASN A 260 -1.26 11.86 14.82
C ASN A 260 -1.29 11.05 13.50
N TRP A 261 -0.24 10.28 13.21
CA TRP A 261 -0.23 9.37 12.07
C TRP A 261 -1.34 8.34 12.18
N ARG A 262 -1.40 7.61 13.29
CA ARG A 262 -2.35 6.54 13.53
C ARG A 262 -3.80 6.99 13.37
N ARG A 263 -4.16 8.17 13.89
CA ARG A 263 -5.52 8.72 13.77
C ARG A 263 -5.85 9.23 12.38
N GLY A 264 -4.89 9.85 11.70
CA GLY A 264 -5.11 10.48 10.38
C GLY A 264 -5.12 9.48 9.24
N ALA A 265 -4.32 8.42 9.30
CA ALA A 265 -4.19 7.43 8.23
C ALA A 265 -5.28 6.34 8.25
N HIS A 266 -6.33 6.48 9.05
CA HIS A 266 -7.43 5.49 9.19
C HIS A 266 -8.78 5.97 8.65
N ARG A 267 -8.87 7.15 8.06
CA ARG A 267 -10.17 7.72 7.63
C ARG A 267 -10.38 7.70 6.14
#